data_464c134638b15c273eeb163906a59779
#
_entry.id   464c134638b15c273eeb163906a59779
#
_cell.length_a   1.000
_cell.length_b   1.000
_cell.length_c   1.000
_cell.angle_alpha   90.00
_cell.angle_beta   90.00
_cell.angle_gamma   90.00
#
_symmetry.space_group_name_H-M   'P 1'
#
loop_
_entity.id
_entity.type
_entity.pdbx_description
1 polymer ?
#
loop_
_entity_poly.entity_id
_entity_poly.type
_entity_poly.pdbx_seq_one_letter_code
_entity_poly.pdbx_strand_id
1 'polypeptide(L)'
;AQIEALRARLAAEGLFADARKKPLPFLPRTIGLICGRNAKAKDDVVVNTSDRWPSARFEIREVAVQGDHCVPEVGRALLELDAMDEVDVIVIARGGGAVEDLLPFSDERLVRAVADARTPIVSAIGHEGDSPLLDLVADYRASTPTDAARRIVPDRARERDGISQALTRMRGALGARLATERSNLTLIASRPVLQGPEAIVEGHRVALTQRVTAMRSAIERRLASERQQLTLDRRSHGGDPLC
;
A
#
# COMPACT_ATOMS: atom_id res chain seq x y z
N ALA A 1 15.09 16.62 43.43
CA ALA A 1 15.47 18.02 43.15
C ALA A 1 16.44 18.16 41.96
N GLN A 2 17.58 17.44 41.96
CA GLN A 2 18.58 17.56 40.87
C GLN A 2 18.08 17.07 39.51
N ILE A 3 17.41 15.92 39.45
CA ILE A 3 16.87 15.36 38.20
C ILE A 3 15.77 16.27 37.63
N GLU A 4 14.90 16.84 38.46
CA GLU A 4 13.88 17.79 38.01
C GLU A 4 14.46 19.09 37.46
N ALA A 5 15.51 19.60 38.07
CA ALA A 5 16.23 20.78 37.56
C ALA A 5 16.89 20.46 36.17
N LEU A 6 17.50 19.28 36.05
CA LEU A 6 18.07 18.81 34.79
C LEU A 6 16.98 18.63 33.71
N ARG A 7 15.86 18.01 34.06
CA ARG A 7 14.71 17.86 33.18
C ARG A 7 14.21 19.20 32.63
N ALA A 8 14.01 20.18 33.53
CA ALA A 8 13.55 21.51 33.14
C ALA A 8 14.53 22.18 32.15
N ARG A 9 15.85 22.07 32.42
CA ARG A 9 16.89 22.62 31.55
C ARG A 9 16.90 21.97 30.18
N LEU A 10 16.92 20.62 30.09
CA LEU A 10 16.90 19.89 28.82
C LEU A 10 15.61 20.10 28.04
N ALA A 11 14.47 20.27 28.72
CA ALA A 11 13.22 20.66 28.12
C ALA A 11 13.28 22.07 27.49
N ALA A 12 13.87 23.04 28.19
CA ALA A 12 14.06 24.39 27.69
C ALA A 12 15.00 24.44 26.46
N GLU A 13 15.97 23.53 26.39
CA GLU A 13 16.83 23.34 25.24
C GLU A 13 16.11 22.60 24.05
N GLY A 14 14.89 22.11 24.26
CA GLY A 14 14.11 21.42 23.26
C GLY A 14 14.53 19.96 22.99
N LEU A 15 15.33 19.33 23.88
CA LEU A 15 15.81 17.95 23.65
C LEU A 15 14.68 16.93 23.59
N PHE A 16 13.55 17.20 24.27
CA PHE A 16 12.40 16.30 24.34
C PHE A 16 11.35 16.56 23.26
N ALA A 17 11.62 17.48 22.32
CA ALA A 17 10.66 17.84 21.28
C ALA A 17 10.38 16.66 20.33
N ASP A 18 9.11 16.39 20.06
CA ASP A 18 8.71 15.32 19.15
C ASP A 18 9.27 15.50 17.72
N ALA A 19 9.56 16.73 17.31
CA ALA A 19 10.20 17.03 16.03
C ALA A 19 11.63 16.48 15.90
N ARG A 20 12.30 16.13 17.01
CA ARG A 20 13.62 15.49 17.00
C ARG A 20 13.55 13.97 16.89
N LYS A 21 12.39 13.37 17.18
CA LYS A 21 12.22 11.93 17.19
C LYS A 21 12.20 11.37 15.78
N LYS A 22 13.01 10.36 15.57
CA LYS A 22 13.16 9.66 14.31
C LYS A 22 12.12 8.53 14.17
N PRO A 23 11.53 8.32 12.99
CA PRO A 23 10.65 7.18 12.75
C PRO A 23 11.44 5.88 12.82
N LEU A 24 10.86 4.87 13.46
CA LEU A 24 11.44 3.53 13.46
C LEU A 24 11.32 2.90 12.06
N PRO A 25 12.35 2.17 11.60
CA PRO A 25 12.27 1.44 10.35
C PRO A 25 11.18 0.34 10.43
N PHE A 26 10.45 0.16 9.34
CA PHE A 26 9.43 -0.90 9.26
C PHE A 26 10.03 -2.31 9.46
N LEU A 27 11.19 -2.54 8.86
CA LEU A 27 11.92 -3.80 8.93
C LEU A 27 13.43 -3.53 8.99
N PRO A 28 14.03 -3.52 10.19
CA PRO A 28 15.46 -3.29 10.34
C PRO A 28 16.28 -4.47 9.79
N ARG A 29 17.40 -4.18 9.15
CA ARG A 29 18.38 -5.18 8.69
C ARG A 29 19.10 -5.78 9.90
N THR A 30 19.57 -4.93 10.79
CA THR A 30 20.28 -5.30 12.01
C THR A 30 19.80 -4.43 13.17
N ILE A 31 19.58 -5.04 14.30
CA ILE A 31 19.12 -4.42 15.53
C ILE A 31 20.31 -4.36 16.50
N GLY A 32 20.73 -3.18 16.88
CA GLY A 32 21.65 -2.98 17.98
C GLY A 32 20.93 -3.22 19.30
N LEU A 33 21.48 -4.03 20.17
CA LEU A 33 20.91 -4.29 21.51
C LEU A 33 21.93 -4.01 22.58
N ILE A 34 21.65 -3.01 23.42
CA ILE A 34 22.42 -2.69 24.62
C ILE A 34 21.66 -3.23 25.83
N CYS A 35 22.24 -4.15 26.57
CA CYS A 35 21.58 -4.81 27.69
C CYS A 35 22.57 -5.20 28.79
N GLY A 36 22.04 -5.56 29.98
CA GLY A 36 22.86 -6.09 31.07
C GLY A 36 23.43 -7.46 30.75
N ARG A 37 24.58 -7.79 31.36
CA ARG A 37 25.21 -9.10 31.25
C ARG A 37 24.27 -10.20 31.80
N ASN A 38 24.05 -11.26 31.03
CA ASN A 38 23.14 -12.34 31.39
C ASN A 38 21.72 -11.88 31.81
N ALA A 39 21.26 -10.77 31.28
CA ALA A 39 19.99 -10.18 31.66
C ALA A 39 18.81 -10.86 30.92
N LYS A 40 17.76 -11.21 31.66
CA LYS A 40 16.51 -11.71 31.09
C LYS A 40 15.95 -10.78 30.00
N ALA A 41 16.17 -9.47 30.15
CA ALA A 41 15.78 -8.47 29.15
C ALA A 41 16.39 -8.74 27.76
N LYS A 42 17.62 -9.27 27.67
CA LYS A 42 18.24 -9.70 26.42
C LYS A 42 17.41 -10.81 25.76
N ASP A 43 17.12 -11.88 26.52
CA ASP A 43 16.37 -13.02 26.03
C ASP A 43 14.96 -12.59 25.63
N ASP A 44 14.31 -11.73 26.43
CA ASP A 44 13.00 -11.20 26.14
C ASP A 44 12.96 -10.42 24.81
N VAL A 45 13.97 -9.61 24.50
CA VAL A 45 14.04 -8.90 23.20
C VAL A 45 14.35 -9.86 22.07
N VAL A 46 15.41 -10.68 22.20
CA VAL A 46 15.89 -11.55 21.12
C VAL A 46 14.87 -12.62 20.77
N VAL A 47 14.31 -13.33 21.76
CA VAL A 47 13.34 -14.41 21.53
C VAL A 47 12.06 -13.86 20.92
N ASN A 48 11.46 -12.82 21.52
CA ASN A 48 10.21 -12.25 20.99
C ASN A 48 10.38 -11.64 19.61
N THR A 49 11.55 -11.05 19.31
CA THR A 49 11.84 -10.54 17.97
C THR A 49 11.99 -11.68 16.96
N SER A 50 12.74 -12.74 17.33
CA SER A 50 12.98 -13.89 16.44
C SER A 50 11.71 -14.68 16.16
N ASP A 51 10.81 -14.81 17.12
CA ASP A 51 9.50 -15.44 16.94
C ASP A 51 8.65 -14.67 15.94
N ARG A 52 8.68 -13.36 15.98
CA ARG A 52 7.93 -12.50 15.06
C ARG A 52 8.59 -12.39 13.68
N TRP A 53 9.94 -12.29 13.67
CA TRP A 53 10.76 -12.14 12.47
C TRP A 53 12.05 -12.94 12.56
N PRO A 54 12.04 -14.24 12.18
CA PRO A 54 13.17 -15.16 12.34
C PRO A 54 14.46 -14.74 11.64
N SER A 55 14.39 -13.82 10.67
CA SER A 55 15.56 -13.32 9.93
C SER A 55 16.16 -12.08 10.55
N ALA A 56 15.68 -11.60 11.70
CA ALA A 56 16.26 -10.45 12.40
C ALA A 56 17.71 -10.76 12.82
N ARG A 57 18.58 -9.79 12.57
CA ARG A 57 20.00 -9.86 12.98
C ARG A 57 20.20 -8.94 14.18
N PHE A 58 21.11 -9.33 15.05
CA PHE A 58 21.42 -8.58 16.27
C PHE A 58 22.91 -8.30 16.38
N GLU A 59 23.25 -7.06 16.74
CA GLU A 59 24.54 -6.62 17.27
C GLU A 59 24.37 -6.34 18.75
N ILE A 60 24.83 -7.25 19.61
CA ILE A 60 24.59 -7.18 21.05
C ILE A 60 25.80 -6.62 21.78
N ARG A 61 25.55 -5.67 22.68
CA ARG A 61 26.52 -5.11 23.61
C ARG A 61 26.03 -5.39 25.03
N GLU A 62 26.70 -6.30 25.70
CA GLU A 62 26.45 -6.62 27.12
C GLU A 62 27.30 -5.73 28.00
N VAL A 63 26.67 -4.83 28.72
CA VAL A 63 27.29 -3.77 29.51
C VAL A 63 26.73 -3.71 30.93
N ALA A 64 27.38 -2.94 31.80
CA ALA A 64 26.80 -2.59 33.10
C ALA A 64 25.59 -1.67 32.87
N VAL A 65 24.40 -2.07 33.32
CA VAL A 65 23.15 -1.30 33.23
C VAL A 65 22.71 -0.72 34.59
N GLN A 66 23.58 -0.76 35.54
CA GLN A 66 23.41 -0.17 36.90
C GLN A 66 24.76 0.18 37.52
N GLY A 67 24.76 1.05 38.53
CA GLY A 67 25.97 1.50 39.24
C GLY A 67 26.82 2.47 38.41
N ASP A 68 28.02 2.77 38.92
CA ASP A 68 28.90 3.84 38.40
C ASP A 68 29.44 3.57 36.97
N HIS A 69 29.50 2.31 36.56
CA HIS A 69 29.96 1.91 35.23
C HIS A 69 28.89 1.98 34.16
N CYS A 70 27.61 2.17 34.52
CA CYS A 70 26.48 2.17 33.59
C CYS A 70 26.65 3.27 32.52
N VAL A 71 26.82 4.53 32.94
CA VAL A 71 26.88 5.67 32.02
C VAL A 71 28.02 5.53 31.00
N PRO A 72 29.29 5.26 31.39
CA PRO A 72 30.37 5.15 30.43
C PRO A 72 30.27 3.90 29.54
N GLU A 73 29.79 2.77 30.06
CA GLU A 73 29.67 1.53 29.24
C GLU A 73 28.51 1.61 28.25
N VAL A 74 27.32 2.07 28.68
CA VAL A 74 26.17 2.26 27.79
C VAL A 74 26.48 3.33 26.73
N GLY A 75 27.09 4.47 27.14
CA GLY A 75 27.46 5.53 26.20
C GLY A 75 28.43 5.06 25.13
N ARG A 76 29.47 4.23 25.51
CA ARG A 76 30.40 3.65 24.56
C ARG A 76 29.69 2.68 23.60
N ALA A 77 28.89 1.77 24.13
CA ALA A 77 28.13 0.81 23.32
C ALA A 77 27.19 1.51 22.34
N LEU A 78 26.57 2.62 22.76
CA LEU A 78 25.73 3.43 21.90
C LEU A 78 26.54 4.01 20.74
N LEU A 79 27.68 4.63 21.01
CA LEU A 79 28.54 5.22 19.97
C LEU A 79 29.07 4.15 18.99
N GLU A 80 29.44 2.98 19.48
CA GLU A 80 29.88 1.87 18.65
C GLU A 80 28.77 1.41 17.68
N LEU A 81 27.55 1.22 18.18
CA LEU A 81 26.40 0.77 17.38
C LEU A 81 25.90 1.85 16.42
N ASP A 82 25.92 3.12 16.84
CA ASP A 82 25.52 4.26 16.00
C ASP A 82 26.49 4.52 14.84
N ALA A 83 27.76 4.09 14.99
CA ALA A 83 28.76 4.17 13.95
C ALA A 83 28.64 3.07 12.88
N MET A 84 27.84 2.01 13.13
CA MET A 84 27.66 0.87 12.22
C MET A 84 26.53 1.15 11.23
N ASP A 85 26.85 1.29 9.95
CA ASP A 85 25.86 1.62 8.90
C ASP A 85 24.80 0.53 8.66
N GLU A 86 25.07 -0.72 9.10
CA GLU A 86 24.11 -1.82 9.02
C GLU A 86 23.08 -1.84 10.15
N VAL A 87 23.30 -1.10 11.25
CA VAL A 87 22.39 -1.01 12.39
C VAL A 87 21.31 0.02 12.10
N ASP A 88 20.08 -0.42 11.95
CA ASP A 88 18.97 0.44 11.57
C ASP A 88 18.14 0.93 12.78
N VAL A 89 18.26 0.27 13.93
CA VAL A 89 17.61 0.65 15.20
C VAL A 89 18.43 0.14 16.37
N ILE A 90 18.51 0.94 17.45
CA ILE A 90 19.19 0.55 18.68
C ILE A 90 18.15 0.42 19.80
N VAL A 91 18.18 -0.70 20.51
CA VAL A 91 17.35 -0.96 21.69
C VAL A 91 18.24 -0.90 22.93
N ILE A 92 17.88 -0.06 23.89
CA ILE A 92 18.50 -0.03 25.21
C ILE A 92 17.55 -0.71 26.19
N ALA A 93 17.89 -1.93 26.60
CA ALA A 93 17.03 -2.76 27.42
C ALA A 93 17.63 -3.01 28.81
N ARG A 94 16.80 -2.81 29.83
CA ARG A 94 17.10 -3.19 31.21
C ARG A 94 15.94 -4.05 31.74
N GLY A 95 16.30 -5.10 32.44
CA GLY A 95 15.34 -5.93 33.17
C GLY A 95 14.83 -5.27 34.44
N GLY A 96 13.97 -5.95 35.18
CA GLY A 96 13.49 -5.50 36.49
C GLY A 96 14.65 -5.32 37.47
N GLY A 97 14.48 -4.44 38.44
CA GLY A 97 15.44 -4.09 39.49
C GLY A 97 14.91 -2.90 40.32
N ALA A 98 15.67 -2.43 41.28
CA ALA A 98 15.27 -1.30 42.11
C ALA A 98 15.18 0.00 41.29
N VAL A 99 14.35 0.94 41.75
CA VAL A 99 14.20 2.27 41.13
C VAL A 99 15.51 3.05 41.09
N GLU A 100 16.33 2.87 42.13
CA GLU A 100 17.65 3.48 42.26
C GLU A 100 18.59 3.09 41.10
N ASP A 101 18.43 1.91 40.56
CA ASP A 101 19.21 1.43 39.41
C ASP A 101 18.85 2.16 38.10
N LEU A 102 17.76 2.91 38.04
CA LEU A 102 17.38 3.75 36.91
C LEU A 102 18.06 5.12 36.87
N LEU A 103 18.64 5.56 38.01
CA LEU A 103 19.28 6.87 38.11
C LEU A 103 20.35 7.14 37.05
N PRO A 104 21.22 6.16 36.68
CA PRO A 104 22.24 6.36 35.65
C PRO A 104 21.65 6.72 34.28
N PHE A 105 20.43 6.28 33.95
CA PHE A 105 19.73 6.60 32.69
C PHE A 105 19.13 8.03 32.72
N SER A 106 19.27 8.74 33.79
CA SER A 106 18.98 10.19 33.90
C SER A 106 20.25 11.05 33.93
N ASP A 107 21.44 10.46 33.70
CA ASP A 107 22.69 11.22 33.58
C ASP A 107 22.69 12.05 32.28
N GLU A 108 23.02 13.34 32.41
CA GLU A 108 22.97 14.29 31.28
C GLU A 108 23.82 13.86 30.08
N ARG A 109 25.01 13.29 30.32
CA ARG A 109 25.91 12.83 29.24
C ARG A 109 25.26 11.74 28.41
N LEU A 110 24.59 10.77 29.07
CA LEU A 110 23.91 9.68 28.40
C LEU A 110 22.67 10.16 27.65
N VAL A 111 21.87 11.03 28.27
CA VAL A 111 20.67 11.63 27.65
C VAL A 111 21.03 12.41 26.40
N ARG A 112 22.12 13.23 26.44
CA ARG A 112 22.60 13.95 25.26
C ARG A 112 23.12 13.01 24.18
N ALA A 113 23.90 11.98 24.55
CA ALA A 113 24.39 11.00 23.58
C ALA A 113 23.24 10.29 22.84
N VAL A 114 22.16 9.96 23.54
CA VAL A 114 20.94 9.38 22.94
C VAL A 114 20.24 10.39 22.02
N ALA A 115 20.12 11.65 22.45
CA ALA A 115 19.48 12.69 21.64
C ALA A 115 20.25 13.03 20.35
N ASP A 116 21.57 12.85 20.34
CA ASP A 116 22.47 13.18 19.22
C ASP A 116 22.78 11.98 18.32
N ALA A 117 22.41 10.75 18.72
CA ALA A 117 22.58 9.55 17.91
C ALA A 117 21.87 9.69 16.56
N ARG A 118 22.47 9.14 15.49
CA ARG A 118 21.88 9.13 14.11
C ARG A 118 20.83 8.03 13.96
N THR A 119 21.11 6.87 14.55
CA THR A 119 20.24 5.68 14.51
C THR A 119 19.05 5.87 15.46
N PRO A 120 17.82 5.50 15.05
CA PRO A 120 16.66 5.53 15.92
C PRO A 120 16.85 4.67 17.17
N ILE A 121 16.45 5.20 18.33
CA ILE A 121 16.64 4.56 19.63
C ILE A 121 15.32 4.20 20.27
N VAL A 122 15.21 2.94 20.71
CA VAL A 122 14.10 2.41 21.51
C VAL A 122 14.59 2.21 22.95
N SER A 123 13.96 2.90 23.89
CA SER A 123 14.18 2.67 25.32
C SER A 123 13.21 1.61 25.83
N ALA A 124 13.74 0.60 26.50
CA ALA A 124 12.99 -0.45 27.20
C ALA A 124 13.56 -0.63 28.62
N ILE A 125 13.67 0.47 29.35
CA ILE A 125 14.39 0.56 30.64
C ILE A 125 13.43 0.65 31.82
N GLY A 126 12.42 1.52 31.72
CA GLY A 126 11.51 1.86 32.83
C GLY A 126 10.18 1.11 32.76
N HIS A 127 9.54 0.96 33.93
CA HIS A 127 8.14 0.55 34.04
C HIS A 127 7.23 1.81 33.97
N GLU A 128 5.92 1.62 33.87
CA GLU A 128 4.96 2.74 33.67
C GLU A 128 5.04 3.84 34.73
N GLY A 129 5.51 3.55 35.96
CA GLY A 129 5.60 4.54 37.06
C GLY A 129 6.89 5.32 37.14
N ASP A 130 7.99 4.82 36.59
CA ASP A 130 9.33 5.42 36.77
C ASP A 130 10.04 5.56 35.43
N SER A 131 9.99 6.77 34.87
CA SER A 131 10.63 7.12 33.59
C SER A 131 11.95 7.85 33.82
N PRO A 132 13.10 7.25 33.50
CA PRO A 132 14.36 7.98 33.42
C PRO A 132 14.33 9.05 32.31
N LEU A 133 15.20 10.08 32.40
CA LEU A 133 15.25 11.14 31.39
C LEU A 133 15.59 10.61 29.99
N LEU A 134 16.28 9.47 29.89
CA LEU A 134 16.58 8.81 28.64
C LEU A 134 15.30 8.43 27.86
N ASP A 135 14.23 8.01 28.54
CA ASP A 135 12.94 7.69 27.91
C ASP A 135 12.32 8.89 27.18
N LEU A 136 12.61 10.11 27.63
CA LEU A 136 12.07 11.33 27.03
C LEU A 136 12.76 11.70 25.71
N VAL A 137 14.05 11.35 25.57
CA VAL A 137 14.83 11.62 24.36
C VAL A 137 14.82 10.46 23.37
N ALA A 138 14.53 9.25 23.82
CA ALA A 138 14.40 8.10 22.93
C ALA A 138 13.31 8.32 21.88
N ASP A 139 13.53 7.82 20.68
CA ASP A 139 12.57 7.92 19.56
C ASP A 139 11.29 7.13 19.84
N TYR A 140 11.42 6.03 20.58
CA TYR A 140 10.28 5.28 21.07
C TYR A 140 10.56 4.77 22.51
N ARG A 141 9.57 4.92 23.38
CA ARG A 141 9.57 4.33 24.72
C ARG A 141 8.72 3.08 24.72
N ALA A 142 9.34 1.94 24.98
CA ALA A 142 8.66 0.68 25.24
C ALA A 142 8.43 0.46 26.73
N SER A 143 7.28 -0.05 27.11
CA SER A 143 6.95 -0.34 28.52
C SER A 143 7.71 -1.55 29.06
N THR A 144 8.16 -2.43 28.18
CA THR A 144 8.92 -3.65 28.52
C THR A 144 9.85 -4.04 27.38
N PRO A 145 10.89 -4.87 27.62
CA PRO A 145 11.70 -5.48 26.57
C PRO A 145 10.88 -6.26 25.52
N THR A 146 9.81 -6.93 25.94
CA THR A 146 8.86 -7.62 25.04
C THR A 146 8.08 -6.63 24.16
N ASP A 147 7.68 -5.49 24.71
CA ASP A 147 7.01 -4.43 23.93
C ASP A 147 7.95 -3.83 22.89
N ALA A 148 9.22 -3.59 23.27
CA ALA A 148 10.26 -3.16 22.34
C ALA A 148 10.36 -4.13 21.15
N ALA A 149 10.46 -5.44 21.43
CA ALA A 149 10.51 -6.47 20.39
C ALA A 149 9.31 -6.40 19.41
N ARG A 150 8.11 -6.17 19.94
CA ARG A 150 6.89 -6.02 19.12
C ARG A 150 6.89 -4.78 18.24
N ARG A 151 7.58 -3.75 18.68
CA ARG A 151 7.60 -2.46 17.99
C ARG A 151 8.65 -2.38 16.89
N ILE A 152 9.82 -3.01 17.09
CA ILE A 152 10.95 -2.93 16.16
C ILE A 152 10.84 -3.85 14.95
N VAL A 153 10.00 -4.89 15.00
CA VAL A 153 9.74 -5.76 13.85
C VAL A 153 8.26 -6.00 13.64
N PRO A 154 7.80 -6.12 12.40
CA PRO A 154 6.42 -6.51 12.09
C PRO A 154 6.17 -7.97 12.46
N ASP A 155 4.92 -8.38 12.44
CA ASP A 155 4.52 -9.76 12.58
C ASP A 155 4.49 -10.44 11.21
N ARG A 156 5.43 -11.36 10.98
CA ARG A 156 5.57 -12.07 9.70
C ARG A 156 4.29 -12.78 9.25
N ALA A 157 3.56 -13.39 10.19
CA ALA A 157 2.33 -14.09 9.85
C ALA A 157 1.26 -13.11 9.38
N ARG A 158 1.09 -12.01 10.11
CA ARG A 158 0.14 -10.94 9.76
C ARG A 158 0.47 -10.31 8.41
N GLU A 159 1.74 -10.01 8.15
CA GLU A 159 2.18 -9.43 6.87
C GLU A 159 1.91 -10.39 5.71
N ARG A 160 2.21 -11.67 5.88
CA ARG A 160 1.93 -12.71 4.89
C ARG A 160 0.44 -12.84 4.59
N ASP A 161 -0.40 -12.82 5.62
CA ASP A 161 -1.85 -12.88 5.48
C ASP A 161 -2.39 -11.64 4.75
N GLY A 162 -1.86 -10.45 5.08
CA GLY A 162 -2.19 -9.20 4.39
C GLY A 162 -1.89 -9.26 2.89
N ILE A 163 -0.70 -9.77 2.53
CA ILE A 163 -0.31 -9.97 1.13
C ILE A 163 -1.24 -10.98 0.44
N SER A 164 -1.53 -12.12 1.08
CA SER A 164 -2.42 -13.14 0.54
C SER A 164 -3.83 -12.60 0.27
N GLN A 165 -4.38 -11.84 1.21
CA GLN A 165 -5.66 -11.17 1.04
C GLN A 165 -5.64 -10.13 -0.09
N ALA A 166 -4.56 -9.34 -0.19
CA ALA A 166 -4.40 -8.37 -1.27
C ALA A 166 -4.37 -9.04 -2.64
N LEU A 167 -3.61 -10.13 -2.78
CA LEU A 167 -3.56 -10.93 -4.01
C LEU A 167 -4.92 -11.52 -4.37
N THR A 168 -5.68 -12.01 -3.39
CA THR A 168 -7.03 -12.55 -3.60
C THR A 168 -7.98 -11.45 -4.11
N ARG A 169 -7.96 -10.27 -3.50
CA ARG A 169 -8.75 -9.11 -3.97
C ARG A 169 -8.38 -8.70 -5.39
N MET A 170 -7.08 -8.63 -5.71
CA MET A 170 -6.60 -8.28 -7.05
C MET A 170 -7.07 -9.29 -8.11
N ARG A 171 -6.94 -10.60 -7.82
CA ARG A 171 -7.43 -11.66 -8.72
C ARG A 171 -8.94 -11.59 -8.93
N GLY A 172 -9.71 -11.35 -7.88
CA GLY A 172 -11.16 -11.17 -7.96
C GLY A 172 -11.56 -9.97 -8.81
N ALA A 173 -10.93 -8.82 -8.59
CA ALA A 173 -11.17 -7.60 -9.37
C ALA A 173 -10.84 -7.78 -10.86
N LEU A 174 -9.70 -8.42 -11.15
CA LEU A 174 -9.31 -8.72 -12.54
C LEU A 174 -10.28 -9.71 -13.20
N GLY A 175 -10.69 -10.76 -12.47
CA GLY A 175 -11.68 -11.73 -12.96
C GLY A 175 -13.03 -11.08 -13.26
N ALA A 176 -13.54 -10.22 -12.39
CA ALA A 176 -14.77 -9.47 -12.60
C ALA A 176 -14.67 -8.55 -13.82
N ARG A 177 -13.56 -7.82 -13.98
CA ARG A 177 -13.33 -6.97 -15.16
C ARG A 177 -13.30 -7.76 -16.45
N LEU A 178 -12.58 -8.89 -16.48
CA LEU A 178 -12.54 -9.78 -17.64
C LEU A 178 -13.92 -10.37 -17.99
N ALA A 179 -14.72 -10.75 -16.98
CA ALA A 179 -16.07 -11.23 -17.19
C ALA A 179 -16.97 -10.15 -17.81
N THR A 180 -16.88 -8.91 -17.32
CA THR A 180 -17.61 -7.76 -17.87
C THR A 180 -17.21 -7.50 -19.34
N GLU A 181 -15.90 -7.47 -19.64
CA GLU A 181 -15.45 -7.24 -21.02
C GLU A 181 -15.85 -8.39 -21.97
N ARG A 182 -15.80 -9.63 -21.50
CA ARG A 182 -16.29 -10.77 -22.29
C ARG A 182 -17.79 -10.67 -22.56
N SER A 183 -18.59 -10.26 -21.56
CA SER A 183 -20.02 -10.03 -21.73
C SER A 183 -20.29 -8.94 -22.77
N ASN A 184 -19.58 -7.81 -22.66
CA ASN A 184 -19.67 -6.70 -23.62
C ASN A 184 -19.32 -7.14 -25.03
N LEU A 185 -18.24 -7.91 -25.21
CA LEU A 185 -17.85 -8.46 -26.50
C LEU A 185 -18.91 -9.41 -27.05
N THR A 186 -19.49 -10.28 -26.22
CA THR A 186 -20.57 -11.17 -26.63
C THR A 186 -21.80 -10.37 -27.06
N LEU A 187 -22.19 -9.33 -26.34
CA LEU A 187 -23.29 -8.45 -26.71
C LEU A 187 -23.03 -7.71 -28.04
N ILE A 188 -21.80 -7.27 -28.28
CA ILE A 188 -21.43 -6.64 -29.55
C ILE A 188 -21.48 -7.67 -30.66
N ALA A 189 -20.87 -8.83 -30.48
CA ALA A 189 -20.83 -9.90 -31.47
C ALA A 189 -22.23 -10.47 -31.84
N SER A 190 -23.17 -10.40 -30.90
CA SER A 190 -24.56 -10.84 -31.12
C SER A 190 -25.41 -9.85 -31.94
N ARG A 191 -24.88 -8.66 -32.24
CA ARG A 191 -25.63 -7.71 -33.07
C ARG A 191 -25.86 -8.26 -34.47
N PRO A 192 -27.09 -8.18 -35.02
CA PRO A 192 -27.42 -8.76 -36.33
C PRO A 192 -26.52 -8.26 -37.48
N VAL A 193 -26.03 -7.00 -37.36
CA VAL A 193 -25.09 -6.39 -38.33
C VAL A 193 -23.76 -7.15 -38.43
N LEU A 194 -23.31 -7.73 -37.31
CA LEU A 194 -22.04 -8.46 -37.26
C LEU A 194 -22.20 -9.96 -37.49
N GLN A 195 -23.40 -10.49 -37.31
CA GLN A 195 -23.70 -11.93 -37.57
C GLN A 195 -23.95 -12.26 -39.04
N GLY A 196 -24.38 -11.27 -39.84
CA GLY A 196 -24.62 -11.46 -41.27
C GLY A 196 -24.81 -10.09 -41.94
N PRO A 197 -23.74 -9.41 -42.39
CA PRO A 197 -23.90 -8.18 -43.18
C PRO A 197 -24.74 -8.39 -44.44
N GLU A 198 -24.81 -9.58 -44.93
CA GLU A 198 -25.64 -10.00 -46.09
C GLU A 198 -27.14 -9.80 -45.82
N ALA A 199 -27.62 -9.98 -44.57
CA ALA A 199 -29.04 -9.83 -44.25
C ALA A 199 -29.54 -8.37 -44.42
N ILE A 200 -28.67 -7.38 -44.19
CA ILE A 200 -29.00 -5.96 -44.41
C ILE A 200 -29.02 -5.64 -45.88
N VAL A 201 -28.06 -6.18 -46.64
CA VAL A 201 -27.96 -6.00 -48.10
C VAL A 201 -29.14 -6.66 -48.79
N GLU A 202 -29.56 -7.85 -48.33
CA GLU A 202 -30.71 -8.58 -48.91
C GLU A 202 -32.03 -7.83 -48.75
N GLY A 203 -32.27 -7.18 -47.59
CA GLY A 203 -33.43 -6.32 -47.40
C GLY A 203 -33.50 -5.16 -48.41
N HIS A 204 -32.38 -4.50 -48.66
CA HIS A 204 -32.30 -3.45 -49.66
C HIS A 204 -32.45 -3.98 -51.11
N ARG A 205 -31.90 -5.16 -51.38
CA ARG A 205 -32.01 -5.84 -52.69
C ARG A 205 -33.44 -6.21 -53.03
N VAL A 206 -34.18 -6.75 -52.06
CA VAL A 206 -35.62 -7.06 -52.25
C VAL A 206 -36.42 -5.78 -52.50
N ALA A 207 -36.18 -4.74 -51.71
CA ALA A 207 -36.88 -3.44 -51.88
C ALA A 207 -36.56 -2.79 -53.26
N LEU A 208 -35.33 -2.89 -53.72
CA LEU A 208 -34.93 -2.40 -55.05
C LEU A 208 -35.61 -3.17 -56.15
N THR A 209 -35.62 -4.51 -56.04
CA THR A 209 -36.29 -5.38 -57.03
C THR A 209 -37.77 -5.07 -57.13
N GLN A 210 -38.46 -4.87 -56.02
CA GLN A 210 -39.86 -4.50 -55.99
C GLN A 210 -40.10 -3.15 -56.67
N ARG A 211 -39.25 -2.16 -56.40
CA ARG A 211 -39.34 -0.81 -57.05
C ARG A 211 -39.14 -0.91 -58.57
N VAL A 212 -38.12 -1.65 -59.00
CA VAL A 212 -37.85 -1.85 -60.43
C VAL A 212 -39.05 -2.54 -61.13
N THR A 213 -39.63 -3.57 -60.50
CA THR A 213 -40.81 -4.27 -61.04
C THR A 213 -42.03 -3.36 -61.13
N ALA A 214 -42.30 -2.54 -60.08
CA ALA A 214 -43.37 -1.56 -60.09
C ALA A 214 -43.18 -0.48 -61.15
N MET A 215 -41.95 0.00 -61.36
CA MET A 215 -41.66 0.94 -62.45
C MET A 215 -41.90 0.34 -63.83
N ARG A 216 -41.43 -0.88 -64.09
CA ARG A 216 -41.68 -1.57 -65.38
C ARG A 216 -43.15 -1.71 -65.64
N SER A 217 -43.95 -2.18 -64.67
CA SER A 217 -45.39 -2.32 -64.82
C SER A 217 -46.10 -0.94 -65.04
N ALA A 218 -45.63 0.12 -64.41
CA ALA A 218 -46.17 1.44 -64.63
C ALA A 218 -45.87 1.99 -66.06
N ILE A 219 -44.64 1.76 -66.56
CA ILE A 219 -44.24 2.11 -67.91
C ILE A 219 -45.06 1.31 -68.94
N GLU A 220 -45.19 0.00 -68.74
CA GLU A 220 -45.99 -0.85 -69.62
C GLU A 220 -47.46 -0.41 -69.71
N ARG A 221 -48.07 -0.08 -68.55
CA ARG A 221 -49.45 0.47 -68.50
C ARG A 221 -49.55 1.77 -69.28
N ARG A 222 -48.57 2.69 -69.07
CA ARG A 222 -48.58 3.95 -69.76
C ARG A 222 -48.40 3.83 -71.26
N LEU A 223 -47.49 2.96 -71.71
CA LEU A 223 -47.32 2.64 -73.15
C LEU A 223 -48.56 2.01 -73.72
N ALA A 224 -49.24 1.09 -73.06
CA ALA A 224 -50.50 0.49 -73.49
C ALA A 224 -51.61 1.56 -73.60
N SER A 225 -51.74 2.46 -72.63
CA SER A 225 -52.68 3.59 -72.66
C SER A 225 -52.43 4.53 -73.85
N GLU A 226 -51.19 4.91 -74.05
CA GLU A 226 -50.77 5.80 -75.17
C GLU A 226 -51.01 5.11 -76.51
N ARG A 227 -50.71 3.81 -76.68
CA ARG A 227 -51.03 3.03 -77.86
C ARG A 227 -52.53 2.96 -78.13
N GLN A 228 -53.34 2.79 -77.10
CA GLN A 228 -54.78 2.74 -77.23
C GLN A 228 -55.33 4.12 -77.66
N GLN A 229 -54.80 5.20 -77.12
CA GLN A 229 -55.16 6.53 -77.50
C GLN A 229 -54.83 6.85 -78.98
N LEU A 230 -53.62 6.50 -79.42
CA LEU A 230 -53.21 6.64 -80.80
C LEU A 230 -54.07 5.78 -81.81
N THR A 231 -54.56 4.63 -81.36
CA THR A 231 -55.48 3.80 -82.21
C THR A 231 -56.87 4.38 -82.28
N LEU A 232 -57.37 5.04 -81.23
CA LEU A 232 -58.61 5.78 -81.22
C LEU A 232 -58.51 7.08 -82.05
N ASP A 233 -57.47 7.83 -81.98
CA ASP A 233 -57.23 9.03 -82.79
C ASP A 233 -57.11 8.70 -84.27
N ARG A 234 -56.47 7.54 -84.66
CA ARG A 234 -56.45 7.09 -86.02
C ARG A 234 -57.84 6.70 -86.56
N ARG A 235 -58.74 6.18 -85.73
CA ARG A 235 -60.10 5.84 -86.08
C ARG A 235 -60.98 7.04 -86.21
N SER A 236 -60.75 8.13 -85.48
CA SER A 236 -61.53 9.33 -85.55
C SER A 236 -61.15 10.26 -86.77
N HIS A 237 -59.90 10.13 -87.24
CA HIS A 237 -59.43 10.88 -88.43
C HIS A 237 -59.44 10.09 -89.70
N GLY A 238 -59.88 8.82 -89.74
CA GLY A 238 -59.95 7.93 -90.90
C GLY A 238 -61.34 7.70 -91.41
N GLY A 239 -62.35 8.54 -91.06
CA GLY A 239 -63.70 8.36 -91.52
C GLY A 239 -64.19 9.62 -92.30
N ASP A 240 -63.68 9.78 -93.48
CA ASP A 240 -64.47 10.46 -94.52
C ASP A 240 -64.23 9.78 -95.88
N PRO A 241 -65.17 9.04 -96.38
CA PRO A 241 -65.15 8.73 -97.77
C PRO A 241 -66.11 9.61 -98.50
N LEU A 242 -65.60 10.22 -99.45
CA LEU A 242 -66.25 10.91 -100.56
C LEU A 242 -67.62 10.39 -100.92
N CYS A 243 -68.47 11.27 -100.99
CA CYS A 243 -69.28 11.39 -102.18
C CYS A 243 -69.34 12.84 -102.67
#